data_05e17aa17d10d16d7c719dd0ebb2349d
#
_entry.id   05e17aa17d10d16d7c719dd0ebb2349d
#
_cell.length_a   1.000
_cell.length_b   1.000
_cell.length_c   1.000
_cell.angle_alpha   90.00
_cell.angle_beta   90.00
_cell.angle_gamma   90.00
#
_symmetry.space_group_name_H-M   'P 1'
#
loop_
_entity.id
_entity.type
_entity.pdbx_description
1 polymer ?
#
loop_
_entity_poly.entity_id
_entity_poly.type
_entity_poly.pdbx_seq_one_letter_code
_entity_poly.pdbx_strand_id
1 'polypeptide(L)'
;MDEERSCCAKSTERTEEERKKLIHRLNRIEGQIRGIRGMVERDAYCADILTQSAAVAAAMHAFNKEVLSRHIATCVVRDIKNGDEGSVDELVCLVQKLMK
;
A
#
# COMPACT_ATOMS: atom_id res chain seq x y z
N MET A 1 -1.29 -9.56 13.39
CA MET A 1 -2.16 -8.67 12.62
C MET A 1 -3.03 -7.81 13.48
N ASP A 2 -3.02 -8.02 14.75
CA ASP A 2 -3.92 -7.31 15.64
C ASP A 2 -3.58 -5.83 15.77
N GLU A 3 -2.29 -5.51 15.74
CA GLU A 3 -1.91 -4.13 15.84
C GLU A 3 -2.31 -3.33 14.62
N GLU A 4 -2.50 -3.99 13.52
CA GLU A 4 -3.02 -3.29 12.34
C GLU A 4 -4.48 -3.02 12.46
N ARG A 5 -5.11 -3.72 13.35
CA ARG A 5 -6.53 -3.62 13.52
C ARG A 5 -6.95 -2.32 14.15
N SER A 6 -6.06 -1.65 14.88
CA SER A 6 -6.40 -0.35 15.40
C SER A 6 -6.67 0.62 14.25
N CYS A 7 -5.92 0.47 13.18
CA CYS A 7 -6.18 1.25 11.96
C CYS A 7 -7.33 0.65 11.17
N CYS A 8 -7.42 -0.67 11.11
CA CYS A 8 -8.43 -1.35 10.32
C CYS A 8 -9.82 -1.23 10.92
N ALA A 9 -9.90 -1.04 12.24
CA ALA A 9 -11.18 -0.85 12.91
C ALA A 9 -11.80 0.49 12.56
N LYS A 10 -10.99 1.43 12.08
CA LYS A 10 -11.47 2.72 11.64
C LYS A 10 -11.67 2.69 10.13
N SER A 11 -12.69 3.37 9.66
CA SER A 11 -12.87 3.49 8.22
C SER A 11 -12.20 4.77 7.76
N THR A 12 -11.82 4.78 6.49
CA THR A 12 -11.24 5.94 5.86
C THR A 12 -12.20 6.41 4.78
N GLU A 13 -12.49 7.69 4.79
CA GLU A 13 -13.32 8.27 3.76
C GLU A 13 -12.44 8.68 2.59
N ARG A 14 -12.78 8.21 1.42
CA ARG A 14 -12.10 8.57 0.17
C ARG A 14 -13.13 9.04 -0.82
N THR A 15 -12.72 9.97 -1.66
CA THR A 15 -13.56 10.34 -2.78
C THR A 15 -13.59 9.18 -3.76
N GLU A 16 -14.61 9.18 -4.60
CA GLU A 16 -14.73 8.14 -5.62
C GLU A 16 -13.52 8.16 -6.57
N GLU A 17 -13.02 9.36 -6.85
CA GLU A 17 -11.83 9.50 -7.68
C GLU A 17 -10.60 8.86 -7.06
N GLU A 18 -10.41 9.09 -5.77
CA GLU A 18 -9.27 8.52 -5.06
C GLU A 18 -9.33 7.00 -5.03
N ARG A 19 -10.53 6.48 -4.78
CA ARG A 19 -10.73 5.04 -4.76
C ARG A 19 -10.42 4.43 -6.12
N LYS A 20 -10.89 5.07 -7.17
CA LYS A 20 -10.66 4.57 -8.52
C LYS A 20 -9.18 4.55 -8.88
N LYS A 21 -8.45 5.59 -8.48
CA LYS A 21 -7.01 5.63 -8.74
C LYS A 21 -6.27 4.50 -8.05
N LEU A 22 -6.61 4.25 -6.79
CA LEU A 22 -5.96 3.19 -6.03
C LEU A 22 -6.28 1.82 -6.61
N ILE A 23 -7.54 1.59 -6.95
CA ILE A 23 -7.96 0.34 -7.54
C ILE A 23 -7.30 0.13 -8.91
N HIS A 24 -7.19 1.20 -9.69
CA HIS A 24 -6.52 1.11 -10.98
C HIS A 24 -5.05 0.70 -10.83
N ARG A 25 -4.35 1.27 -9.86
CA ARG A 25 -2.97 0.87 -9.58
C ARG A 25 -2.88 -0.60 -9.20
N LEU A 26 -3.80 -1.05 -8.35
CA LEU A 26 -3.82 -2.45 -7.93
C LEU A 26 -4.13 -3.39 -9.09
N ASN A 27 -5.02 -3.00 -9.96
CA ASN A 27 -5.34 -3.82 -11.13
C ASN A 27 -4.13 -4.00 -12.04
N ARG A 28 -3.34 -2.94 -12.21
CA ARG A 28 -2.12 -3.02 -13.00
C ARG A 28 -1.10 -3.94 -12.35
N ILE A 29 -0.94 -3.82 -11.03
CA ILE A 29 -0.02 -4.67 -10.29
C ILE A 29 -0.46 -6.12 -10.37
N GLU A 30 -1.74 -6.37 -10.24
CA GLU A 30 -2.30 -7.70 -10.36
C GLU A 30 -1.97 -8.32 -11.71
N GLY A 31 -2.13 -7.51 -12.78
CA GLY A 31 -1.78 -7.97 -14.12
C GLY A 31 -0.30 -8.29 -14.25
N GLN A 32 0.55 -7.46 -13.64
CA GLN A 32 1.99 -7.70 -13.66
C GLN A 32 2.36 -8.99 -12.93
N ILE A 33 1.69 -9.26 -11.81
CA ILE A 33 1.92 -10.50 -11.06
C ILE A 33 1.51 -11.70 -11.90
N ARG A 34 0.39 -11.62 -12.60
CA ARG A 34 -0.02 -12.70 -13.50
C ARG A 34 1.01 -12.92 -14.60
N GLY A 35 1.61 -11.82 -15.10
CA GLY A 35 2.67 -11.92 -16.08
C GLY A 35 3.88 -12.67 -15.55
N ILE A 36 4.26 -12.38 -14.30
CA ILE A 36 5.39 -13.06 -13.66
C ILE A 36 5.08 -14.54 -13.49
N ARG A 37 3.85 -14.85 -13.09
CA ARG A 37 3.43 -16.23 -12.96
C ARG A 37 3.60 -16.99 -14.28
N GLY A 38 3.20 -16.34 -15.39
CA GLY A 38 3.38 -16.94 -16.71
C GLY A 38 4.84 -17.15 -17.04
N MET A 39 5.70 -16.24 -16.62
CA MET A 39 7.14 -16.39 -16.83
C MET A 39 7.69 -17.61 -16.10
N VAL A 40 7.24 -17.81 -14.87
CA VAL A 40 7.66 -18.98 -14.10
C VAL A 40 7.15 -20.25 -14.76
N GLU A 41 5.91 -20.24 -15.23
CA GLU A 41 5.30 -21.41 -15.85
C GLU A 41 6.01 -21.84 -17.13
N ARG A 42 6.59 -20.89 -17.87
CA ARG A 42 7.30 -21.22 -19.11
C ARG A 42 8.82 -21.24 -18.92
N ASP A 43 9.27 -21.27 -17.68
CA ASP A 43 10.69 -21.35 -17.35
C ASP A 43 11.51 -20.22 -17.98
N ALA A 44 10.99 -19.01 -17.88
CA ALA A 44 11.70 -17.82 -18.38
C ALA A 44 13.00 -17.63 -17.60
N TYR A 45 13.92 -16.90 -18.19
CA TYR A 45 15.22 -16.67 -17.60
C TYR A 45 15.10 -15.94 -16.26
N CYS A 46 15.87 -16.37 -15.28
CA CYS A 46 15.78 -15.87 -13.91
C CYS A 46 15.93 -14.36 -13.82
N ALA A 47 16.89 -13.80 -14.55
CA ALA A 47 17.13 -12.36 -14.50
C ALA A 47 15.91 -11.58 -14.99
N ASP A 48 15.20 -12.10 -15.98
CA ASP A 48 14.02 -11.45 -16.49
C ASP A 48 12.89 -11.49 -15.48
N ILE A 49 12.74 -12.61 -14.80
CA ILE A 49 11.72 -12.74 -13.74
C ILE A 49 12.00 -11.73 -12.63
N LEU A 50 13.26 -11.66 -12.21
CA LEU A 50 13.65 -10.75 -11.13
C LEU A 50 13.48 -9.30 -11.52
N THR A 51 13.73 -8.97 -12.78
CA THR A 51 13.53 -7.62 -13.28
C THR A 51 12.06 -7.23 -13.20
N GLN A 52 11.18 -8.13 -13.59
CA GLN A 52 9.75 -7.88 -13.49
C GLN A 52 9.29 -7.80 -12.05
N SER A 53 9.85 -8.65 -11.20
CA SER A 53 9.51 -8.62 -9.77
C SER A 53 9.91 -7.29 -9.15
N ALA A 54 11.09 -6.76 -9.53
CA ALA A 54 11.52 -5.46 -9.03
C ALA A 54 10.57 -4.34 -9.47
N ALA A 55 10.05 -4.45 -10.68
CA ALA A 55 9.09 -3.46 -11.16
C ALA A 55 7.79 -3.50 -10.35
N VAL A 56 7.34 -4.71 -9.99
CA VAL A 56 6.16 -4.86 -9.15
C VAL A 56 6.40 -4.27 -7.77
N ALA A 57 7.58 -4.52 -7.20
CA ALA A 57 7.93 -3.97 -5.90
C ALA A 57 7.91 -2.44 -5.94
N ALA A 58 8.44 -1.84 -6.99
CA ALA A 58 8.42 -0.39 -7.15
C ALA A 58 6.99 0.13 -7.25
N ALA A 59 6.14 -0.58 -7.97
CA ALA A 59 4.74 -0.20 -8.10
C ALA A 59 4.00 -0.28 -6.76
N MET A 60 4.31 -1.30 -5.94
CA MET A 60 3.73 -1.42 -4.61
C MET A 60 4.21 -0.30 -3.69
N HIS A 61 5.48 0.09 -3.80
CA HIS A 61 5.98 1.21 -3.01
C HIS A 61 5.25 2.50 -3.39
N ALA A 62 5.00 2.72 -4.67
CA ALA A 62 4.25 3.89 -5.12
C ALA A 62 2.83 3.87 -4.58
N PHE A 63 2.20 2.71 -4.58
CA PHE A 63 0.87 2.53 -4.01
C PHE A 63 0.88 2.86 -2.52
N ASN A 64 1.85 2.30 -1.79
CA ASN A 64 1.98 2.53 -0.36
C ASN A 64 2.16 4.01 -0.04
N LYS A 65 2.98 4.69 -0.84
CA LYS A 65 3.23 6.10 -0.65
C LYS A 65 1.96 6.93 -0.81
N GLU A 66 1.17 6.57 -1.81
CA GLU A 66 -0.09 7.27 -2.05
C GLU A 66 -1.06 7.10 -0.89
N VAL A 67 -1.20 5.85 -0.43
CA VAL A 67 -2.09 5.55 0.70
C VAL A 67 -1.61 6.24 1.96
N LEU A 68 -0.31 6.18 2.23
CA LEU A 68 0.26 6.78 3.43
C LEU A 68 0.09 8.29 3.44
N SER A 69 0.37 8.95 2.32
CA SER A 69 0.20 10.40 2.23
C SER A 69 -1.22 10.81 2.55
N ARG A 70 -2.17 10.08 2.01
CA ARG A 70 -3.57 10.38 2.23
C ARG A 70 -3.98 10.09 3.66
N HIS A 71 -3.45 9.01 4.22
CA HIS A 71 -3.71 8.64 5.60
C HIS A 71 -3.26 9.75 6.56
N ILE A 72 -2.05 10.28 6.34
CA ILE A 72 -1.54 11.36 7.18
C ILE A 72 -2.39 12.61 7.02
N ALA A 73 -2.72 12.97 5.79
CA ALA A 73 -3.44 14.22 5.52
C ALA A 73 -4.87 14.20 6.05
N THR A 74 -5.48 13.03 6.17
CA THR A 74 -6.88 12.94 6.58
C THR A 74 -7.03 12.28 7.95
N CYS A 75 -6.69 11.01 8.06
CA CYS A 75 -6.99 10.25 9.28
C CYS A 75 -6.17 10.70 10.47
N VAL A 76 -4.86 10.88 10.28
CA VAL A 76 -3.97 11.25 11.39
C VAL A 76 -4.28 12.67 11.86
N VAL A 77 -4.42 13.60 10.92
CA VAL A 77 -4.72 14.98 11.27
C VAL A 77 -6.07 15.07 11.97
N ARG A 78 -7.08 14.36 11.46
CA ARG A 78 -8.40 14.34 12.07
C ARG A 78 -8.32 13.81 13.50
N ASP A 79 -7.61 12.72 13.70
CA ASP A 79 -7.51 12.08 15.02
C ASP A 79 -6.78 12.98 16.02
N ILE A 80 -5.73 13.64 15.57
CA ILE A 80 -4.99 14.57 16.44
C ILE A 80 -5.90 15.73 16.85
N LYS A 81 -6.65 16.28 15.91
CA LYS A 81 -7.55 17.38 16.20
C LYS A 81 -8.64 16.96 17.18
N ASN A 82 -9.01 15.69 17.17
CA ASN A 82 -10.02 15.16 18.07
C ASN A 82 -9.43 14.68 19.40
N GLY A 83 -8.14 14.90 19.62
CA GLY A 83 -7.51 14.54 20.89
C GLY A 83 -7.04 13.10 20.99
N ASP A 84 -7.01 12.39 19.87
CA ASP A 84 -6.54 11.00 19.85
C ASP A 84 -5.03 11.00 19.76
N GLU A 85 -4.37 10.93 20.91
CA GLU A 85 -2.91 10.97 20.96
C GLU A 85 -2.27 9.67 20.51
N GLY A 86 -3.03 8.60 20.47
CA GLY A 86 -2.50 7.31 20.02
C GLY A 86 -2.25 7.27 18.52
N SER A 87 -2.84 8.20 17.79
CA SER A 87 -2.73 8.23 16.34
C SER A 87 -1.29 8.42 15.86
N VAL A 88 -0.48 9.19 16.59
CA VAL A 88 0.92 9.40 16.24
C VAL A 88 1.71 8.11 16.42
N ASP A 89 1.47 7.41 17.53
CA ASP A 89 2.16 6.14 17.77
C ASP A 89 1.79 5.10 16.72
N GLU A 90 0.54 5.07 16.32
CA GLU A 90 0.12 4.17 15.24
C GLU A 90 0.85 4.48 13.95
N LEU A 91 1.02 5.77 13.65
CA LEU A 91 1.71 6.20 12.44
C LEU A 91 3.17 5.77 12.46
N VAL A 92 3.82 5.92 13.61
CA VAL A 92 5.22 5.50 13.75
C VAL A 92 5.35 4.01 13.51
N CYS A 93 4.47 3.21 14.08
CA CYS A 93 4.48 1.77 13.86
C CYS A 93 4.28 1.42 12.39
N LEU A 94 3.36 2.11 11.74
CA LEU A 94 3.07 1.87 10.34
C LEU A 94 4.27 2.18 9.45
N VAL A 95 4.92 3.32 9.71
CA VAL A 95 6.10 3.72 8.94
C VAL A 95 7.22 2.69 9.12
N GLN A 96 7.41 2.21 10.34
CA GLN A 96 8.43 1.21 10.61
C GLN A 96 8.17 -0.08 9.82
N LYS A 97 6.92 -0.49 9.71
CA LYS A 97 6.56 -1.66 8.93
C LYS A 97 6.87 -1.47 7.45
N LEU A 98 6.63 -0.27 6.94
CA LEU A 98 6.86 0.02 5.53
C LEU A 98 8.34 0.11 5.18
N MET A 99 9.17 0.39 6.16
CA MET A 99 10.61 0.57 5.94
C MET A 99 11.42 -0.71 6.09
N LYS A 100 10.79 -1.80 6.40
CA LYS A 100 11.50 -3.08 6.52
C LYS A 100 12.02 -3.62 5.20
#